data_bfcc88d3a7ed9aef9533aba879269535
#
_entry.id   bfcc88d3a7ed9aef9533aba879269535
#
_cell.length_a   1.000
_cell.length_b   1.000
_cell.length_c   1.000
_cell.angle_alpha   90.00
_cell.angle_beta   90.00
_cell.angle_gamma   90.00
#
_symmetry.space_group_name_H-M   'P 1'
#
loop_
_entity.id
_entity.type
_entity.pdbx_description
1 polymer ?
#
loop_
_entity_poly.entity_id
_entity_poly.type
_entity_poly.pdbx_seq_one_letter_code
_entity_poly.pdbx_strand_id
1 'polypeptide(L)'
;GYNLIMKLPYKTISDSLNRSRFSIILANPQNQENIGLVARAMKNTGFSELRLVGLQEFEQEAYRPAVHARDILKKAIFCQNLPEAVADLNLVLASTARQRKAFQVITIDQAVEKIRLFPSHIKVGLVFGNERTGLSDIELRQANFVYFIPQSSRQPSYNLAAAVLITLYTLFRQSAPELVAELPPPLPHKEQAGCLQIISAK
;
A
#
# COMPACT_ATOMS: atom_id res chain seq x y z
N GLY A 1 21.89 -26.67 10.62
CA GLY A 1 21.16 -25.91 9.64
C GLY A 1 19.69 -25.87 9.99
N TYR A 2 19.23 -24.77 10.52
CA TYR A 2 17.81 -24.56 10.86
C TYR A 2 17.09 -24.03 9.64
N ASN A 3 16.44 -24.91 8.88
CA ASN A 3 15.46 -24.53 7.87
C ASN A 3 14.13 -25.18 8.22
N LEU A 4 13.53 -24.77 9.34
CA LEU A 4 12.11 -24.99 9.57
C LEU A 4 11.37 -23.68 9.33
N ILE A 5 11.41 -23.20 8.08
CA ILE A 5 10.40 -22.29 7.60
C ILE A 5 9.12 -23.13 7.56
N MET A 6 8.29 -22.99 8.60
CA MET A 6 6.92 -23.45 8.51
C MET A 6 6.35 -22.87 7.22
N LYS A 7 6.20 -23.69 6.19
CA LYS A 7 5.37 -23.40 5.03
C LYS A 7 3.95 -23.30 5.58
N LEU A 8 3.58 -22.13 6.09
CA LEU A 8 2.18 -21.83 6.23
C LEU A 8 1.57 -22.08 4.85
N PRO A 9 0.49 -22.83 4.75
CA PRO A 9 -0.19 -23.04 3.48
C PRO A 9 -0.80 -21.70 3.05
N TYR A 10 0.03 -20.83 2.47
CA TYR A 10 -0.51 -19.71 1.72
C TYR A 10 -1.20 -20.32 0.51
N LYS A 11 -2.47 -20.63 0.67
CA LYS A 11 -3.34 -20.81 -0.48
C LYS A 11 -3.12 -19.58 -1.36
N THR A 12 -2.79 -19.81 -2.62
CA THR A 12 -2.72 -18.75 -3.62
C THR A 12 -4.06 -18.01 -3.54
N ILE A 13 -4.06 -16.82 -2.97
CA ILE A 13 -5.26 -16.00 -2.86
C ILE A 13 -5.60 -15.67 -4.30
N SER A 14 -6.77 -16.09 -4.76
CA SER A 14 -7.22 -15.70 -6.11
C SER A 14 -7.23 -14.17 -6.13
N ASP A 15 -6.64 -13.57 -7.15
CA ASP A 15 -6.54 -12.12 -7.26
C ASP A 15 -7.89 -11.53 -7.71
N SER A 16 -8.90 -11.65 -6.83
CA SER A 16 -10.22 -11.08 -7.05
C SER A 16 -10.20 -9.57 -7.23
N LEU A 17 -9.13 -8.93 -6.75
CA LEU A 17 -8.93 -7.49 -6.87
C LEU A 17 -8.32 -7.09 -8.22
N ASN A 18 -7.64 -8.00 -8.93
CA ASN A 18 -6.84 -7.70 -10.12
C ASN A 18 -5.83 -6.56 -9.86
N ARG A 19 -4.80 -6.82 -9.06
CA ARG A 19 -3.81 -5.81 -8.63
C ARG A 19 -3.04 -5.16 -9.78
N SER A 20 -2.97 -5.81 -10.95
CA SER A 20 -2.32 -5.25 -12.14
C SER A 20 -3.01 -4.01 -12.71
N ARG A 21 -4.28 -3.75 -12.32
CA ARG A 21 -5.03 -2.55 -12.74
C ARG A 21 -4.69 -1.29 -11.93
N PHE A 22 -3.87 -1.41 -10.88
CA PHE A 22 -3.55 -0.31 -9.97
C PHE A 22 -2.21 0.33 -10.30
N SER A 23 -2.21 1.66 -10.38
CA SER A 23 -1.02 2.50 -10.46
C SER A 23 -0.84 3.24 -9.14
N ILE A 24 0.30 3.07 -8.50
CA ILE A 24 0.69 3.82 -7.30
C ILE A 24 1.48 5.05 -7.76
N ILE A 25 0.98 6.25 -7.40
CA ILE A 25 1.47 7.52 -7.92
C ILE A 25 2.00 8.36 -6.76
N LEU A 26 3.28 8.71 -6.80
CA LEU A 26 3.90 9.60 -5.84
C LEU A 26 4.08 10.98 -6.49
N ALA A 27 3.41 11.99 -5.95
CA ALA A 27 3.48 13.36 -6.43
C ALA A 27 4.59 14.12 -5.68
N ASN A 28 5.66 14.47 -6.42
CA ASN A 28 6.81 15.23 -5.94
C ASN A 28 7.44 14.66 -4.65
N PRO A 29 7.75 13.36 -4.58
CA PRO A 29 8.38 12.76 -3.40
C PRO A 29 9.77 13.39 -3.20
N GLN A 30 10.11 13.72 -1.95
CA GLN A 30 11.36 14.41 -1.62
C GLN A 30 12.44 13.47 -1.07
N ASN A 31 12.04 12.39 -0.43
CA ASN A 31 12.98 11.46 0.19
C ASN A 31 13.10 10.18 -0.64
N GLN A 32 14.29 9.94 -1.18
CA GLN A 32 14.61 8.78 -2.01
C GLN A 32 14.44 7.45 -1.24
N GLU A 33 14.75 7.41 0.04
CA GLU A 33 14.54 6.22 0.88
C GLU A 33 13.06 5.86 0.99
N ASN A 34 12.16 6.85 1.10
CA ASN A 34 10.72 6.62 1.10
C ASN A 34 10.25 5.97 -0.20
N ILE A 35 10.80 6.36 -1.35
CA ILE A 35 10.46 5.74 -2.63
C ILE A 35 10.84 4.25 -2.62
N GLY A 36 12.02 3.93 -2.11
CA GLY A 36 12.45 2.54 -1.96
C GLY A 36 11.57 1.72 -1.01
N LEU A 37 11.15 2.33 0.12
CA LEU A 37 10.22 1.70 1.08
C LEU A 37 8.82 1.52 0.46
N VAL A 38 8.36 2.46 -0.36
CA VAL A 38 7.11 2.34 -1.13
C VAL A 38 7.20 1.15 -2.10
N ALA A 39 8.28 1.03 -2.87
CA ALA A 39 8.48 -0.11 -3.75
C ALA A 39 8.43 -1.44 -2.98
N ARG A 40 9.05 -1.49 -1.79
CA ARG A 40 8.98 -2.66 -0.90
C ARG A 40 7.56 -2.96 -0.42
N ALA A 41 6.80 -1.95 -0.01
CA ALA A 41 5.40 -2.09 0.38
C ALA A 41 4.54 -2.63 -0.77
N MET A 42 4.74 -2.13 -1.99
CA MET A 42 4.10 -2.61 -3.20
C MET A 42 4.41 -4.09 -3.47
N LYS A 43 5.68 -4.48 -3.39
CA LYS A 43 6.11 -5.87 -3.60
C LYS A 43 5.46 -6.81 -2.59
N ASN A 44 5.43 -6.42 -1.30
CA ASN A 44 4.85 -7.21 -0.23
C ASN A 44 3.33 -7.44 -0.41
N THR A 45 2.64 -6.52 -1.03
CA THR A 45 1.19 -6.54 -1.24
C THR A 45 0.77 -6.92 -2.67
N GLY A 46 1.76 -7.19 -3.54
CA GLY A 46 1.54 -7.70 -4.89
C GLY A 46 1.17 -6.63 -5.94
N PHE A 47 1.40 -5.34 -5.65
CA PHE A 47 1.26 -4.26 -6.61
C PHE A 47 2.60 -3.99 -7.31
N SER A 48 2.57 -3.57 -8.58
CA SER A 48 3.80 -3.49 -9.38
C SER A 48 3.99 -2.20 -10.17
N GLU A 49 2.95 -1.44 -10.48
CA GLU A 49 3.08 -0.22 -11.29
C GLU A 49 3.26 1.00 -10.40
N LEU A 50 4.47 1.60 -10.46
CA LEU A 50 4.84 2.83 -9.76
C LEU A 50 4.98 3.96 -10.76
N ARG A 51 4.33 5.09 -10.52
CA ARG A 51 4.47 6.34 -11.27
C ARG A 51 5.01 7.44 -10.34
N LEU A 52 5.92 8.23 -10.88
CA LEU A 52 6.59 9.30 -10.14
C LEU A 52 6.42 10.62 -10.88
N VAL A 53 5.85 11.59 -10.18
CA VAL A 53 5.68 12.93 -10.70
C VAL A 53 6.76 13.84 -10.13
N GLY A 54 7.38 14.65 -10.99
CA GLY A 54 8.37 15.64 -10.58
C GLY A 54 9.78 15.09 -10.34
N LEU A 55 10.04 13.83 -10.71
CA LEU A 55 11.35 13.21 -10.72
C LEU A 55 11.70 12.76 -12.13
N GLN A 56 13.00 12.69 -12.44
CA GLN A 56 13.51 12.18 -13.71
C GLN A 56 14.31 10.89 -13.54
N GLU A 57 14.89 10.67 -12.37
CA GLU A 57 15.71 9.49 -12.04
C GLU A 57 15.69 9.20 -10.55
N PHE A 58 16.21 8.03 -10.17
CA PHE A 58 16.44 7.65 -8.77
C PHE A 58 17.90 7.83 -8.39
N GLU A 59 18.12 8.29 -7.18
CA GLU A 59 19.41 8.22 -6.52
C GLU A 59 19.63 6.82 -5.89
N GLN A 60 20.86 6.50 -5.52
CA GLN A 60 21.20 5.20 -4.95
C GLN A 60 20.45 4.91 -3.64
N GLU A 61 20.10 5.94 -2.90
CA GLU A 61 19.35 5.89 -1.65
C GLU A 61 17.99 5.22 -1.79
N ALA A 62 17.34 5.30 -2.97
CA ALA A 62 16.08 4.62 -3.23
C ALA A 62 16.25 3.09 -3.31
N TYR A 63 17.36 2.62 -3.83
CA TYR A 63 17.58 1.18 -4.08
C TYR A 63 17.91 0.38 -2.81
N ARG A 64 18.49 1.02 -1.79
CA ARG A 64 18.90 0.37 -0.56
C ARG A 64 17.70 -0.19 0.22
N PRO A 65 16.68 0.59 0.58
CA PRO A 65 15.53 0.09 1.33
C PRO A 65 14.55 -0.73 0.46
N ALA A 66 14.65 -0.66 -0.88
CA ALA A 66 13.82 -1.44 -1.79
C ALA A 66 14.10 -2.95 -1.70
N VAL A 67 15.33 -3.35 -1.35
CA VAL A 67 15.77 -4.75 -1.20
C VAL A 67 15.38 -5.59 -2.43
N HIS A 68 14.39 -6.50 -2.30
CA HIS A 68 13.89 -7.36 -3.38
C HIS A 68 12.89 -6.68 -4.33
N ALA A 69 12.54 -5.41 -4.08
CA ALA A 69 11.59 -4.63 -4.89
C ALA A 69 12.28 -3.70 -5.90
N ARG A 70 13.56 -3.89 -6.18
CA ARG A 70 14.32 -3.10 -7.16
C ARG A 70 13.74 -3.19 -8.58
N ASP A 71 13.07 -4.28 -8.91
CA ASP A 71 12.37 -4.46 -10.18
C ASP A 71 11.23 -3.46 -10.37
N ILE A 72 10.53 -3.06 -9.29
CA ILE A 72 9.49 -2.03 -9.31
C ILE A 72 10.12 -0.67 -9.64
N LEU A 73 11.24 -0.32 -9.00
CA LEU A 73 11.96 0.92 -9.28
C LEU A 73 12.45 0.97 -10.74
N LYS A 74 13.02 -0.13 -11.24
CA LYS A 74 13.54 -0.21 -12.63
C LYS A 74 12.45 -0.04 -13.69
N LYS A 75 11.20 -0.40 -13.37
CA LYS A 75 10.03 -0.29 -14.25
C LYS A 75 9.18 0.95 -13.97
N ALA A 76 9.58 1.79 -13.02
CA ALA A 76 8.82 2.97 -12.65
C ALA A 76 8.67 3.94 -13.83
N ILE A 77 7.51 4.56 -13.93
CA ILE A 77 7.15 5.51 -14.97
C ILE A 77 7.35 6.92 -14.41
N PHE A 78 8.16 7.72 -15.07
CA PHE A 78 8.40 9.11 -14.72
C PHE A 78 7.46 10.01 -15.53
N CYS A 79 6.70 10.87 -14.82
CA CYS A 79 5.74 11.79 -15.40
C CYS A 79 6.13 13.23 -15.04
N GLN A 80 5.92 14.15 -15.97
CA GLN A 80 6.24 15.57 -15.74
C GLN A 80 5.29 16.22 -14.73
N ASN A 81 4.01 15.82 -14.74
CA ASN A 81 2.97 16.37 -13.89
C ASN A 81 1.90 15.32 -13.55
N LEU A 82 1.05 15.63 -12.60
CA LEU A 82 -0.01 14.71 -12.17
C LEU A 82 -1.08 14.46 -13.26
N PRO A 83 -1.55 15.44 -14.05
CA PRO A 83 -2.44 15.16 -15.17
C PRO A 83 -1.91 14.11 -16.15
N GLU A 84 -0.63 14.14 -16.48
CA GLU A 84 0.01 13.10 -17.30
C GLU A 84 -0.01 11.74 -16.61
N ALA A 85 0.31 11.71 -15.31
CA ALA A 85 0.37 10.47 -14.54
C ALA A 85 -0.99 9.77 -14.38
N VAL A 86 -2.10 10.49 -14.56
CA VAL A 86 -3.46 9.92 -14.40
C VAL A 86 -4.24 9.85 -15.71
N ALA A 87 -3.66 10.29 -16.83
CA ALA A 87 -4.37 10.48 -18.10
C ALA A 87 -5.05 9.21 -18.66
N ASP A 88 -4.46 8.04 -18.43
CA ASP A 88 -4.96 6.73 -18.89
C ASP A 88 -5.76 5.96 -17.83
N LEU A 89 -6.03 6.59 -16.67
CA LEU A 89 -6.73 5.96 -15.54
C LEU A 89 -8.22 6.33 -15.57
N ASN A 90 -9.06 5.39 -15.15
CA ASN A 90 -10.51 5.57 -15.14
C ASN A 90 -11.01 6.04 -13.77
N LEU A 91 -10.31 5.66 -12.70
CA LEU A 91 -10.67 5.98 -11.32
C LEU A 91 -9.41 6.42 -10.58
N VAL A 92 -9.44 7.61 -10.00
CA VAL A 92 -8.30 8.17 -9.26
C VAL A 92 -8.74 8.47 -7.83
N LEU A 93 -7.99 7.97 -6.86
CA LEU A 93 -8.17 8.25 -5.43
C LEU A 93 -6.92 8.94 -4.89
N ALA A 94 -7.11 10.02 -4.14
CA ALA A 94 -6.01 10.80 -3.58
C ALA A 94 -6.02 10.74 -2.06
N SER A 95 -4.86 10.44 -1.47
CA SER A 95 -4.67 10.39 -0.02
C SER A 95 -4.39 11.78 0.55
N THR A 96 -5.03 12.13 1.66
CA THR A 96 -4.75 13.35 2.42
C THR A 96 -4.65 13.04 3.91
N ALA A 97 -3.73 13.71 4.60
CA ALA A 97 -3.66 13.67 6.07
C ALA A 97 -4.43 14.83 6.73
N ARG A 98 -4.90 15.80 5.95
CA ARG A 98 -5.52 17.03 6.44
C ARG A 98 -7.01 17.05 6.14
N GLN A 99 -7.79 17.65 7.04
CA GLN A 99 -9.16 18.03 6.73
C GLN A 99 -9.16 19.06 5.60
N ARG A 100 -10.01 18.84 4.60
CA ARG A 100 -10.13 19.69 3.41
C ARG A 100 -11.57 20.19 3.28
N LYS A 101 -11.81 21.45 3.64
CA LYS A 101 -13.19 22.04 3.61
C LYS A 101 -13.80 22.03 2.22
N ALA A 102 -12.98 22.09 1.17
CA ALA A 102 -13.44 22.11 -0.22
C ALA A 102 -13.69 20.71 -0.84
N PHE A 103 -13.45 19.63 -0.09
CA PHE A 103 -13.55 18.26 -0.57
C PHE A 103 -14.36 17.40 0.38
N GLN A 104 -15.17 16.50 -0.19
CA GLN A 104 -15.73 15.40 0.58
C GLN A 104 -14.63 14.36 0.78
N VAL A 105 -14.15 14.23 2.01
CA VAL A 105 -13.09 13.27 2.36
C VAL A 105 -13.73 12.05 3.02
N ILE A 106 -13.42 10.88 2.48
CA ILE A 106 -13.91 9.58 2.98
C ILE A 106 -12.78 8.84 3.71
N THR A 107 -13.13 7.81 4.48
CA THR A 107 -12.11 6.94 5.11
C THR A 107 -11.49 5.99 4.09
N ILE A 108 -10.31 5.43 4.41
CA ILE A 108 -9.67 4.39 3.58
C ILE A 108 -10.60 3.19 3.35
N ASP A 109 -11.35 2.76 4.34
CA ASP A 109 -12.30 1.64 4.21
C ASP A 109 -13.41 1.96 3.21
N GLN A 110 -13.99 3.17 3.30
CA GLN A 110 -14.97 3.65 2.32
C GLN A 110 -14.38 3.78 0.92
N ALA A 111 -13.11 4.21 0.79
CA ALA A 111 -12.42 4.29 -0.49
C ALA A 111 -12.27 2.91 -1.14
N VAL A 112 -11.90 1.90 -0.35
CA VAL A 112 -11.79 0.52 -0.82
C VAL A 112 -13.15 -0.03 -1.25
N GLU A 113 -14.22 0.22 -0.49
CA GLU A 113 -15.59 -0.14 -0.89
C GLU A 113 -15.99 0.53 -2.22
N LYS A 114 -15.64 1.80 -2.43
CA LYS A 114 -15.87 2.48 -3.71
C LYS A 114 -15.15 1.78 -4.87
N ILE A 115 -13.89 1.39 -4.70
CA ILE A 115 -13.11 0.66 -5.72
C ILE A 115 -13.80 -0.66 -6.10
N ARG A 116 -14.36 -1.38 -5.12
CA ARG A 116 -15.05 -2.66 -5.33
C ARG A 116 -16.32 -2.55 -6.17
N LEU A 117 -16.97 -1.39 -6.18
CA LEU A 117 -18.15 -1.15 -7.02
C LEU A 117 -17.83 -1.06 -8.52
N PHE A 118 -16.55 -0.87 -8.87
CA PHE A 118 -16.14 -0.76 -10.27
C PHE A 118 -15.65 -2.11 -10.81
N PRO A 119 -15.91 -2.39 -12.09
CA PRO A 119 -15.44 -3.62 -12.75
C PRO A 119 -13.93 -3.81 -12.66
N SER A 120 -13.47 -5.06 -12.62
CA SER A 120 -12.06 -5.42 -12.44
C SER A 120 -11.13 -4.99 -13.58
N HIS A 121 -11.67 -4.58 -14.73
CA HIS A 121 -10.88 -4.08 -15.87
C HIS A 121 -10.61 -2.57 -15.80
N ILE A 122 -11.26 -1.84 -14.91
CA ILE A 122 -11.06 -0.38 -14.74
C ILE A 122 -9.70 -0.11 -14.12
N LYS A 123 -8.92 0.77 -14.74
CA LYS A 123 -7.62 1.22 -14.24
C LYS A 123 -7.78 2.20 -13.10
N VAL A 124 -7.09 1.95 -12.01
CA VAL A 124 -7.21 2.72 -10.76
C VAL A 124 -5.87 3.36 -10.39
N GLY A 125 -5.88 4.66 -10.11
CA GLY A 125 -4.74 5.38 -9.56
C GLY A 125 -4.91 5.67 -8.08
N LEU A 126 -3.85 5.43 -7.32
CA LEU A 126 -3.73 5.80 -5.91
C LEU A 126 -2.64 6.86 -5.78
N VAL A 127 -3.04 8.09 -5.49
CA VAL A 127 -2.15 9.26 -5.48
C VAL A 127 -1.77 9.65 -4.05
N PHE A 128 -0.49 9.79 -3.82
CA PHE A 128 0.10 10.22 -2.56
C PHE A 128 0.96 11.47 -2.79
N GLY A 129 0.82 12.45 -1.91
CA GLY A 129 1.59 13.68 -1.96
C GLY A 129 2.96 13.58 -1.33
N ASN A 130 3.74 14.65 -1.43
CA ASN A 130 5.06 14.71 -0.81
C ASN A 130 4.98 14.71 0.73
N GLU A 131 6.09 14.39 1.35
CA GLU A 131 6.19 14.15 2.79
C GLU A 131 5.90 15.39 3.64
N ARG A 132 6.18 16.58 3.13
CA ARG A 132 6.06 17.83 3.89
C ARG A 132 4.70 18.50 3.73
N THR A 133 4.23 18.63 2.49
CA THR A 133 3.02 19.44 2.18
C THR A 133 1.81 18.61 1.82
N GLY A 134 1.99 17.32 1.51
CA GLY A 134 0.97 16.48 0.93
C GLY A 134 0.57 16.95 -0.49
N LEU A 135 -0.64 16.65 -0.89
CA LEU A 135 -1.21 17.12 -2.16
C LEU A 135 -1.80 18.52 -2.00
N SER A 136 -1.61 19.37 -3.00
CA SER A 136 -2.29 20.65 -3.13
C SER A 136 -3.76 20.48 -3.51
N ASP A 137 -4.56 21.52 -3.37
CA ASP A 137 -5.97 21.46 -3.78
C ASP A 137 -6.14 21.27 -5.31
N ILE A 138 -5.18 21.78 -6.10
CA ILE A 138 -5.15 21.55 -7.56
C ILE A 138 -4.92 20.07 -7.87
N GLU A 139 -3.98 19.43 -7.18
CA GLU A 139 -3.71 18.00 -7.33
C GLU A 139 -4.89 17.15 -6.85
N LEU A 140 -5.51 17.49 -5.72
CA LEU A 140 -6.70 16.80 -5.22
C LEU A 140 -7.90 16.86 -6.20
N ARG A 141 -8.03 17.94 -6.98
CA ARG A 141 -9.07 18.06 -8.03
C ARG A 141 -8.89 17.08 -9.20
N GLN A 142 -7.74 16.47 -9.35
CA GLN A 142 -7.50 15.41 -10.33
C GLN A 142 -8.10 14.06 -9.91
N ALA A 143 -8.49 13.92 -8.64
CA ALA A 143 -9.04 12.68 -8.10
C ALA A 143 -10.58 12.66 -8.14
N ASN A 144 -11.14 11.46 -8.35
CA ASN A 144 -12.58 11.21 -8.22
C ASN A 144 -12.99 11.14 -6.75
N PHE A 145 -12.11 10.62 -5.88
CA PHE A 145 -12.33 10.54 -4.43
C PHE A 145 -11.07 10.97 -3.69
N VAL A 146 -11.29 11.70 -2.59
CA VAL A 146 -10.24 12.05 -1.63
C VAL A 146 -10.49 11.24 -0.36
N TYR A 147 -9.46 10.56 0.14
CA TYR A 147 -9.57 9.73 1.35
C TYR A 147 -8.49 10.05 2.37
N PHE A 148 -8.75 9.69 3.61
CA PHE A 148 -7.77 9.78 4.68
C PHE A 148 -7.64 8.43 5.39
N ILE A 149 -6.47 8.22 5.98
CA ILE A 149 -6.19 7.09 6.86
C ILE A 149 -6.39 7.59 8.29
N PRO A 150 -7.30 6.97 9.08
CA PRO A 150 -7.51 7.35 10.47
C PRO A 150 -6.21 7.31 11.27
N GLN A 151 -5.99 8.31 12.10
CA GLN A 151 -4.76 8.50 12.88
C GLN A 151 -5.04 9.11 14.24
N SER A 152 -4.08 8.96 15.16
CA SER A 152 -4.16 9.63 16.46
C SER A 152 -4.00 11.15 16.29
N SER A 153 -4.74 11.92 17.08
CA SER A 153 -4.59 13.38 17.14
C SER A 153 -3.20 13.86 17.57
N ARG A 154 -2.41 12.99 18.20
CA ARG A 154 -1.05 13.31 18.68
C ARG A 154 -0.01 13.34 17.57
N GLN A 155 -0.22 12.58 16.50
CA GLN A 155 0.67 12.53 15.35
C GLN A 155 -0.16 12.66 14.07
N PRO A 156 -0.22 13.86 13.47
CA PRO A 156 -1.23 14.21 12.47
C PRO A 156 -0.96 13.67 11.05
N SER A 157 0.14 12.95 10.81
CA SER A 157 0.41 12.34 9.51
C SER A 157 1.28 11.09 9.63
N TYR A 158 0.95 10.08 8.81
CA TYR A 158 1.83 8.94 8.59
C TYR A 158 2.98 9.34 7.67
N ASN A 159 4.15 8.70 7.86
CA ASN A 159 5.20 8.70 6.85
C ASN A 159 4.64 8.24 5.50
N LEU A 160 5.16 8.77 4.39
CA LEU A 160 4.69 8.45 3.04
C LEU A 160 4.64 6.93 2.78
N ALA A 161 5.72 6.22 3.05
CA ALA A 161 5.77 4.77 2.82
C ALA A 161 4.80 4.00 3.73
N ALA A 162 4.58 4.46 4.96
CA ALA A 162 3.59 3.89 5.87
C ALA A 162 2.16 4.13 5.36
N ALA A 163 1.84 5.33 4.87
CA ALA A 163 0.53 5.62 4.27
C ALA A 163 0.26 4.74 3.06
N VAL A 164 1.25 4.56 2.18
CA VAL A 164 1.16 3.65 1.03
C VAL A 164 0.94 2.21 1.52
N LEU A 165 1.75 1.73 2.46
CA LEU A 165 1.62 0.36 2.97
C LEU A 165 0.23 0.10 3.57
N ILE A 166 -0.29 1.01 4.40
CA ILE A 166 -1.62 0.86 5.01
C ILE A 166 -2.69 0.78 3.92
N THR A 167 -2.64 1.66 2.93
CA THR A 167 -3.59 1.67 1.81
C THR A 167 -3.55 0.35 1.04
N LEU A 168 -2.37 -0.08 0.63
CA LEU A 168 -2.20 -1.30 -0.16
C LEU A 168 -2.53 -2.56 0.65
N TYR A 169 -2.20 -2.58 1.95
CA TYR A 169 -2.55 -3.68 2.82
C TYR A 169 -4.06 -3.78 3.07
N THR A 170 -4.75 -2.65 3.20
CA THR A 170 -6.22 -2.63 3.33
C THR A 170 -6.88 -3.22 2.08
N LEU A 171 -6.41 -2.85 0.89
CA LEU A 171 -6.84 -3.45 -0.37
C LEU A 171 -6.52 -4.94 -0.45
N PHE A 172 -5.29 -5.33 -0.08
CA PHE A 172 -4.81 -6.71 -0.08
C PHE A 172 -5.66 -7.60 0.84
N ARG A 173 -5.94 -7.15 2.07
CA ARG A 173 -6.77 -7.91 3.04
C ARG A 173 -8.18 -8.19 2.53
N GLN A 174 -8.79 -7.24 1.86
CA GLN A 174 -10.15 -7.41 1.36
C GLN A 174 -10.25 -8.35 0.16
N SER A 175 -9.14 -8.63 -0.52
CA SER A 175 -9.07 -9.65 -1.55
C SER A 175 -8.77 -11.05 -1.02
N ALA A 176 -8.36 -11.15 0.25
CA ALA A 176 -8.13 -12.43 0.91
C ALA A 176 -9.45 -13.05 1.40
N PRO A 177 -9.73 -14.34 1.13
CA PRO A 177 -10.82 -15.02 1.80
C PRO A 177 -10.56 -14.96 3.32
N GLU A 178 -11.62 -14.76 4.11
CA GLU A 178 -11.53 -14.88 5.56
C GLU A 178 -10.90 -16.23 5.90
N LEU A 179 -9.66 -16.19 6.38
CA LEU A 179 -9.04 -17.33 7.04
C LEU A 179 -9.67 -17.41 8.44
N VAL A 180 -10.86 -17.95 8.52
CA VAL A 180 -11.40 -18.42 9.81
C VAL A 180 -10.60 -19.67 10.16
N ALA A 181 -9.44 -19.49 10.78
CA ALA A 181 -8.83 -20.56 11.51
C ALA A 181 -9.63 -20.70 12.81
N GLU A 182 -10.32 -21.79 12.99
CA GLU A 182 -10.76 -22.21 14.32
C GLU A 182 -9.49 -22.47 15.14
N LEU A 183 -9.01 -21.42 15.78
CA LEU A 183 -7.90 -21.55 16.72
C LEU A 183 -8.45 -22.26 17.96
N PRO A 184 -7.80 -23.33 18.43
CA PRO A 184 -8.12 -23.88 19.72
C PRO A 184 -7.98 -22.78 20.78
N PRO A 185 -8.76 -22.85 21.88
CA PRO A 185 -8.66 -21.85 22.94
C PRO A 185 -7.20 -21.76 23.42
N PRO A 186 -6.70 -20.54 23.71
CA PRO A 186 -5.33 -20.36 24.14
C PRO A 186 -5.07 -21.12 25.44
N LEU A 187 -4.06 -21.98 25.44
CA LEU A 187 -3.62 -22.67 26.65
C LEU A 187 -2.99 -21.68 27.63
N PRO A 188 -3.15 -21.88 28.95
CA PRO A 188 -2.42 -21.12 29.96
C PRO A 188 -0.91 -21.16 29.70
N HIS A 189 -0.20 -20.09 29.99
CA HIS A 189 1.24 -19.92 29.66
C HIS A 189 2.13 -21.06 30.20
N LYS A 190 1.76 -21.65 31.35
CA LYS A 190 2.46 -22.78 31.95
C LYS A 190 2.32 -24.08 31.14
N GLU A 191 1.20 -24.29 30.46
CA GLU A 191 0.95 -25.47 29.63
C GLU A 191 1.56 -25.32 28.22
N GLN A 192 1.71 -24.09 27.72
CA GLN A 192 2.39 -23.81 26.46
C GLN A 192 3.89 -24.17 26.50
N ALA A 193 4.55 -23.97 27.64
CA ALA A 193 5.95 -24.32 27.83
C ALA A 193 6.18 -25.84 27.78
N GLY A 194 5.22 -26.64 28.23
CA GLY A 194 5.27 -28.11 28.16
C GLY A 194 5.09 -28.66 26.74
N CYS A 195 4.21 -28.06 25.94
CA CYS A 195 3.98 -28.46 24.53
C CYS A 195 5.19 -28.23 23.64
N LEU A 196 5.95 -27.14 23.83
CA LEU A 196 7.16 -26.85 23.06
C LEU A 196 8.30 -27.84 23.34
N GLN A 197 8.37 -28.42 24.55
CA GLN A 197 9.37 -29.43 24.88
C GLN A 197 9.10 -30.80 24.24
N ILE A 198 7.84 -31.15 24.01
CA ILE A 198 7.48 -32.43 23.36
C ILE A 198 7.81 -32.43 21.86
N ILE A 199 7.74 -31.26 21.20
CA ILE A 199 8.08 -31.12 19.77
C ILE A 199 9.59 -31.17 19.54
N SER A 200 10.42 -30.80 20.51
CA SER A 200 11.87 -30.82 20.41
C SER A 200 12.51 -32.18 20.79
N ALA A 201 11.74 -33.15 21.29
CA ALA A 201 12.21 -34.46 21.76
C ALA A 201 11.90 -35.62 20.79
N LYS A 202 11.44 -35.34 19.56
CA LYS A 202 11.26 -36.29 18.45
C LYS A 202 12.11 -35.81 17.26
#